data_d9a2d518a0fa597b50d7b107639f237a
#
_entry.id   d9a2d518a0fa597b50d7b107639f237a
#
_cell.length_a   1.000
_cell.length_b   1.000
_cell.length_c   1.000
_cell.angle_alpha   90.00
_cell.angle_beta   90.00
_cell.angle_gamma   90.00
#
_symmetry.space_group_name_H-M   'P 1'
#
loop_
_entity.id
_entity.type
_entity.pdbx_description
1 polymer ?
#
loop_
_entity_poly.entity_id
_entity_poly.type
_entity_poly.pdbx_seq_one_letter_code
_entity_poly.pdbx_strand_id
1 'polypeptide(L)'
;MASTAAEFSQQTKDEFQQKLETRLKELDAEMVVLREKGRDLKDEAKVKWDEKLVELEAKRDTARAKLAEVGESSAEAWKDLQKGAQAAWNDMDTAFSEASREF
;
A
#
# COMPACT_ATOMS: atom_id res chain seq x y z
N MET A 1 -17.06 23.23 -12.46
CA MET A 1 -16.45 22.27 -11.56
C MET A 1 -15.68 21.19 -12.28
N ALA A 2 -14.48 20.94 -11.85
CA ALA A 2 -13.67 19.89 -12.46
C ALA A 2 -14.32 18.52 -12.24
N SER A 3 -14.21 17.64 -13.22
CA SER A 3 -14.68 16.27 -13.07
C SER A 3 -13.78 15.52 -12.08
N THR A 4 -14.27 14.46 -11.50
CA THR A 4 -13.50 13.62 -10.58
C THR A 4 -12.22 13.12 -11.23
N ALA A 5 -12.29 12.74 -12.52
CA ALA A 5 -11.12 12.28 -13.25
C ALA A 5 -10.07 13.38 -13.41
N ALA A 6 -10.50 14.61 -13.69
CA ALA A 6 -9.60 15.74 -13.81
C ALA A 6 -8.97 16.09 -12.46
N GLU A 7 -9.74 16.05 -11.39
CA GLU A 7 -9.25 16.27 -10.02
C GLU A 7 -8.19 15.24 -9.66
N PHE A 8 -8.48 13.98 -9.97
CA PHE A 8 -7.56 12.89 -9.68
C PHE A 8 -6.24 13.05 -10.45
N SER A 9 -6.30 13.36 -11.74
CA SER A 9 -5.10 13.52 -12.54
C SER A 9 -4.32 14.77 -12.19
N GLN A 10 -4.95 15.75 -11.51
CA GLN A 10 -4.29 16.96 -11.04
C GLN A 10 -3.90 16.88 -9.58
N GLN A 11 -4.07 15.73 -8.96
CA GLN A 11 -3.65 15.53 -7.58
C GLN A 11 -2.19 15.91 -7.43
N THR A 12 -1.89 16.74 -6.47
CA THR A 12 -0.52 17.18 -6.27
C THR A 12 0.33 16.05 -5.71
N LYS A 13 1.62 16.13 -6.00
CA LYS A 13 2.58 15.19 -5.46
C LYS A 13 2.51 15.14 -3.93
N ASP A 14 2.42 16.31 -3.29
CA ASP A 14 2.38 16.41 -1.84
C ASP A 14 1.15 15.75 -1.24
N GLU A 15 -0.01 15.94 -1.87
CA GLU A 15 -1.24 15.29 -1.41
C GLU A 15 -1.13 13.78 -1.49
N PHE A 16 -0.60 13.28 -2.58
CA PHE A 16 -0.41 11.84 -2.78
C PHE A 16 0.56 11.29 -1.73
N GLN A 17 1.68 11.99 -1.52
CA GLN A 17 2.66 11.58 -0.52
C GLN A 17 2.04 11.48 0.87
N GLN A 18 1.28 12.49 1.28
CA GLN A 18 0.65 12.51 2.60
C GLN A 18 -0.35 11.36 2.76
N LYS A 19 -1.16 11.13 1.75
CA LYS A 19 -2.14 10.04 1.80
C LYS A 19 -1.45 8.69 1.88
N LEU A 20 -0.41 8.47 1.08
CA LEU A 20 0.31 7.20 1.08
C LEU A 20 1.08 7.00 2.38
N GLU A 21 1.70 8.04 2.91
CA GLU A 21 2.39 7.96 4.21
C GLU A 21 1.42 7.56 5.32
N THR A 22 0.26 8.20 5.36
CA THR A 22 -0.77 7.90 6.35
C THR A 22 -1.23 6.46 6.20
N ARG A 23 -1.48 6.02 4.96
CA ARG A 23 -1.92 4.66 4.71
C ARG A 23 -0.85 3.63 5.10
N LEU A 24 0.41 3.92 4.82
CA LEU A 24 1.51 3.03 5.21
C LEU A 24 1.59 2.86 6.73
N LYS A 25 1.38 3.94 7.48
CA LYS A 25 1.36 3.87 8.95
C LYS A 25 0.19 3.02 9.44
N GLU A 26 -0.98 3.18 8.83
CA GLU A 26 -2.14 2.35 9.16
C GLU A 26 -1.86 0.88 8.88
N LEU A 27 -1.22 0.60 7.74
CA LEU A 27 -0.90 -0.77 7.36
C LEU A 27 0.18 -1.38 8.25
N ASP A 28 1.13 -0.60 8.71
CA ASP A 28 2.11 -1.08 9.69
C ASP A 28 1.41 -1.54 10.98
N ALA A 29 0.40 -0.77 11.43
CA ALA A 29 -0.40 -1.15 12.59
C ALA A 29 -1.22 -2.40 12.29
N GLU A 30 -1.83 -2.50 11.11
CA GLU A 30 -2.57 -3.70 10.69
C GLU A 30 -1.67 -4.92 10.65
N MET A 31 -0.42 -4.77 10.20
CA MET A 31 0.55 -5.87 10.19
C MET A 31 0.79 -6.44 11.58
N VAL A 32 0.88 -5.57 12.58
CA VAL A 32 1.04 -6.03 13.97
C VAL A 32 -0.17 -6.86 14.40
N VAL A 33 -1.37 -6.39 14.10
CA VAL A 33 -2.61 -7.11 14.44
C VAL A 33 -2.66 -8.45 13.71
N LEU A 34 -2.30 -8.47 12.43
CA LEU A 34 -2.32 -9.70 11.64
C LEU A 34 -1.30 -10.71 12.16
N ARG A 35 -0.13 -10.27 12.57
CA ARG A 35 0.86 -11.17 13.17
C ARG A 35 0.35 -11.79 14.47
N GLU A 36 -0.32 -10.99 15.29
CA GLU A 36 -0.91 -11.49 16.52
C GLU A 36 -1.98 -12.55 16.25
N LYS A 37 -2.83 -12.31 15.27
CA LYS A 37 -3.86 -13.27 14.87
C LYS A 37 -3.27 -14.60 14.42
N GLY A 38 -2.11 -14.56 13.79
CA GLY A 38 -1.44 -15.75 13.28
C GLY A 38 -0.71 -16.57 14.32
N ARG A 39 -0.50 -16.05 15.52
CA ARG A 39 0.30 -16.75 16.57
C ARG A 39 -0.28 -18.08 16.96
N ASP A 40 -1.59 -18.19 17.00
CA ASP A 40 -2.27 -19.41 17.46
C ASP A 40 -2.57 -20.39 16.34
N LEU A 41 -2.26 -20.04 15.11
CA LEU A 41 -2.47 -20.92 13.97
C LEU A 41 -1.44 -22.04 13.96
N LYS A 42 -1.86 -23.20 13.47
CA LYS A 42 -1.02 -24.41 13.42
C LYS A 42 -1.10 -25.07 12.06
N ASP A 43 -0.09 -25.86 11.74
CA ASP A 43 -0.05 -26.70 10.55
C ASP A 43 -0.21 -25.89 9.25
N GLU A 44 -1.08 -26.34 8.35
CA GLU A 44 -1.27 -25.70 7.05
C GLU A 44 -1.76 -24.27 7.16
N ALA A 45 -2.60 -23.98 8.14
CA ALA A 45 -3.10 -22.63 8.36
C ALA A 45 -1.95 -21.67 8.70
N LYS A 46 -1.00 -22.13 9.48
CA LYS A 46 0.18 -21.33 9.83
C LYS A 46 1.06 -21.07 8.62
N VAL A 47 1.27 -22.08 7.79
CA VAL A 47 2.08 -21.95 6.58
C VAL A 47 1.45 -20.92 5.64
N LYS A 48 0.14 -21.05 5.38
CA LYS A 48 -0.58 -20.09 4.52
C LYS A 48 -0.52 -18.68 5.06
N TRP A 49 -0.64 -18.54 6.37
CA TRP A 49 -0.59 -17.25 7.04
C TRP A 49 0.77 -16.60 6.86
N ASP A 50 1.84 -17.36 7.12
CA ASP A 50 3.20 -16.86 6.98
C ASP A 50 3.50 -16.42 5.55
N GLU A 51 3.04 -17.20 4.56
CA GLU A 51 3.18 -16.84 3.15
C GLU A 51 2.46 -15.54 2.84
N LYS A 52 1.24 -15.38 3.38
CA LYS A 52 0.46 -14.17 3.17
C LYS A 52 1.13 -12.96 3.79
N LEU A 53 1.71 -13.11 4.97
CA LEU A 53 2.44 -12.02 5.62
C LEU A 53 3.65 -11.57 4.79
N VAL A 54 4.39 -12.52 4.22
CA VAL A 54 5.53 -12.21 3.35
C VAL A 54 5.05 -11.41 2.13
N GLU A 55 3.94 -11.84 1.52
CA GLU A 55 3.35 -11.13 0.39
C GLU A 55 2.95 -9.69 0.75
N LEU A 56 2.29 -9.52 1.89
CA LEU A 56 1.87 -8.20 2.35
C LEU A 56 3.06 -7.29 2.63
N GLU A 57 4.10 -7.82 3.25
CA GLU A 57 5.32 -7.06 3.50
C GLU A 57 5.98 -6.62 2.20
N ALA A 58 6.03 -7.51 1.20
CA ALA A 58 6.61 -7.19 -0.09
C ALA A 58 5.83 -6.07 -0.79
N LYS A 59 4.51 -6.13 -0.76
CA LYS A 59 3.67 -5.10 -1.36
C LYS A 59 3.78 -3.75 -0.63
N ARG A 60 3.86 -3.80 0.69
CA ARG A 60 4.08 -2.60 1.49
C ARG A 60 5.43 -1.97 1.15
N ASP A 61 6.47 -2.78 1.04
CA ASP A 61 7.81 -2.31 0.71
C ASP A 61 7.86 -1.70 -0.69
N THR A 62 7.15 -2.30 -1.65
CA THR A 62 7.03 -1.74 -3.00
C THR A 62 6.37 -0.37 -2.96
N ALA A 63 5.28 -0.24 -2.21
CA ALA A 63 4.59 1.04 -2.07
C ALA A 63 5.48 2.09 -1.40
N ARG A 64 6.25 1.67 -0.41
CA ARG A 64 7.19 2.56 0.28
C ARG A 64 8.30 3.03 -0.66
N ALA A 65 8.81 2.14 -1.50
CA ALA A 65 9.81 2.50 -2.50
C ALA A 65 9.25 3.50 -3.51
N LYS A 66 8.01 3.30 -3.94
CA LYS A 66 7.34 4.25 -4.83
C LYS A 66 7.14 5.60 -4.17
N LEU A 67 6.81 5.60 -2.88
CA LEU A 67 6.70 6.85 -2.13
C LEU A 67 8.02 7.61 -2.11
N ALA A 68 9.12 6.90 -1.91
CA ALA A 68 10.45 7.52 -1.93
C ALA A 68 10.77 8.12 -3.31
N GLU A 69 10.46 7.39 -4.39
CA GLU A 69 10.63 7.91 -5.75
C GLU A 69 9.82 9.18 -5.98
N VAL A 70 8.57 9.18 -5.52
CA VAL A 70 7.70 10.34 -5.62
C VAL A 70 8.29 11.52 -4.87
N GLY A 71 8.79 11.29 -3.66
CA GLY A 71 9.38 12.33 -2.84
C GLY A 71 10.59 13.00 -3.48
N GLU A 72 11.36 12.24 -4.24
CA GLU A 72 12.56 12.74 -4.92
C GLU A 72 12.29 13.31 -6.30
N SER A 73 11.08 13.11 -6.83
CA SER A 73 10.77 13.51 -8.20
C SER A 73 10.47 14.99 -8.34
N SER A 74 10.75 15.52 -9.53
CA SER A 74 10.31 16.86 -9.92
C SER A 74 8.80 16.82 -10.24
N ALA A 75 8.21 17.99 -10.40
CA ALA A 75 6.80 18.08 -10.79
C ALA A 75 6.52 17.38 -12.13
N GLU A 76 7.48 17.44 -13.06
CA GLU A 76 7.30 16.74 -14.34
C GLU A 76 7.47 15.24 -14.21
N ALA A 77 8.48 14.81 -13.46
CA ALA A 77 8.70 13.38 -13.21
C ALA A 77 7.52 12.75 -12.46
N TRP A 78 6.89 13.54 -11.56
CA TRP A 78 5.69 13.09 -10.86
C TRP A 78 4.59 12.62 -11.80
N LYS A 79 4.38 13.33 -12.89
CA LYS A 79 3.35 12.96 -13.87
C LYS A 79 3.59 11.56 -14.44
N ASP A 80 4.85 11.21 -14.68
CA ASP A 80 5.22 9.91 -15.20
C ASP A 80 5.12 8.82 -14.12
N LEU A 81 5.45 9.17 -12.89
CA LEU A 81 5.44 8.23 -11.77
C LEU A 81 4.04 7.96 -11.22
N GLN A 82 3.13 8.92 -11.39
CA GLN A 82 1.80 8.88 -10.77
C GLN A 82 1.06 7.57 -11.03
N LYS A 83 1.06 7.13 -12.27
CA LYS A 83 0.34 5.91 -12.66
C LYS A 83 0.89 4.67 -11.96
N GLY A 84 2.22 4.53 -11.95
CA GLY A 84 2.87 3.39 -11.31
C GLY A 84 2.70 3.41 -9.79
N ALA A 85 2.81 4.60 -9.19
CA ALA A 85 2.63 4.76 -7.75
C ALA A 85 1.19 4.45 -7.34
N GLN A 86 0.22 4.89 -8.13
CA GLN A 86 -1.19 4.60 -7.89
C GLN A 86 -1.48 3.11 -8.00
N ALA A 87 -0.89 2.45 -8.99
CA ALA A 87 -1.05 1.01 -9.17
C ALA A 87 -0.47 0.24 -7.98
N ALA A 88 0.69 0.65 -7.49
CA ALA A 88 1.31 0.02 -6.32
C ALA A 88 0.45 0.20 -5.07
N TRP A 89 -0.12 1.39 -4.87
CA TRP A 89 -1.04 1.65 -3.76
C TRP A 89 -2.26 0.73 -3.84
N ASN A 90 -2.90 0.68 -5.02
CA ASN A 90 -4.10 -0.15 -5.20
C ASN A 90 -3.81 -1.62 -4.96
N ASP A 91 -2.68 -2.11 -5.43
CA ASP A 91 -2.26 -3.50 -5.24
C ASP A 91 -2.06 -3.80 -3.75
N MET A 92 -1.40 -2.91 -3.05
CA MET A 92 -1.18 -3.02 -1.62
C MET A 92 -2.51 -3.03 -0.85
N ASP A 93 -3.38 -2.06 -1.12
CA ASP A 93 -4.69 -1.97 -0.45
C ASP A 93 -5.54 -3.21 -0.70
N THR A 94 -5.56 -3.70 -1.94
CA THR A 94 -6.31 -4.91 -2.28
C THR A 94 -5.79 -6.11 -1.51
N ALA A 95 -4.48 -6.28 -1.45
CA ALA A 95 -3.87 -7.40 -0.75
C ALA A 95 -4.19 -7.39 0.75
N PHE A 96 -4.11 -6.22 1.38
CA PHE A 96 -4.45 -6.09 2.80
C PHE A 96 -5.94 -6.31 3.06
N SER A 97 -6.80 -5.82 2.18
CA SER A 97 -8.24 -6.03 2.31
C SER A 97 -8.59 -7.51 2.21
N GLU A 98 -7.98 -8.22 1.26
CA GLU A 98 -8.20 -9.65 1.10
C GLU A 98 -7.71 -10.43 2.33
N ALA A 99 -6.53 -10.07 2.83
CA ALA A 99 -5.99 -10.72 4.03
C ALA A 99 -6.91 -10.52 5.23
N SER A 100 -7.44 -9.31 5.40
CA SER A 100 -8.35 -9.00 6.50
C SER A 100 -9.64 -9.81 6.43
N ARG A 101 -10.10 -10.11 5.20
CA ARG A 101 -11.30 -10.93 5.02
C ARG A 101 -11.06 -12.41 5.26
N GLU A 102 -9.89 -12.91 4.88
CA GLU A 102 -9.54 -14.32 5.06
C GLU A 102 -9.24 -14.67 6.50
N PHE A 103 -8.74 -13.72 7.23
CA PHE A 103 -8.27 -13.92 8.58
C PHE A 103 -8.88 -12.89 9.55
#